data_6ef94bc42f74db2797f267f69ab07b34
#
_entry.id   6ef94bc42f74db2797f267f69ab07b34
#
_cell.length_a   1.000
_cell.length_b   1.000
_cell.length_c   1.000
_cell.angle_alpha   90.00
_cell.angle_beta   90.00
_cell.angle_gamma   90.00
#
_symmetry.space_group_name_H-M   'P 1'
#
loop_
_entity.id
_entity.type
_entity.pdbx_description
1 polymer ?
#
loop_
_entity_poly.entity_id
_entity_poly.type
_entity_poly.pdbx_seq_one_letter_code
_entity_poly.pdbx_strand_id
1 'polypeptide(L)'
;MKQIPKRVMIVSFDAVGAKDLEYLQTLPNFQRFFEQAALCSHVNSVCPSLTYPAHTSIVTGRMPKNHGIVNNTKIQPNRKDPDWLYHRRWIRSTTLYDEAKKKGMTTAGLLWPVAAGSRMDYYVPEIMVTRKWQNQILMNATN
;
A
#
# COMPACT_ATOMS: atom_id res chain seq x y z
N MET A 1 10.67 29.94 3.80
CA MET A 1 9.60 29.03 3.38
C MET A 1 10.21 27.67 3.06
N LYS A 2 9.80 26.57 3.71
CA LYS A 2 10.26 25.23 3.32
C LYS A 2 9.75 24.93 1.91
N GLN A 3 10.64 24.63 0.98
CA GLN A 3 10.25 24.19 -0.36
C GLN A 3 9.43 22.91 -0.24
N ILE A 4 8.20 22.93 -0.72
CA ILE A 4 7.36 21.74 -0.83
C ILE A 4 8.05 20.82 -1.85
N PRO A 5 8.35 19.56 -1.53
CA PRO A 5 8.99 18.67 -2.46
C PRO A 5 8.12 18.50 -3.71
N LYS A 6 8.72 18.68 -4.88
CA LYS A 6 8.00 18.57 -6.16
C LYS A 6 7.50 17.16 -6.45
N ARG A 7 8.10 16.16 -5.83
CA ARG A 7 7.77 14.73 -6.00
C ARG A 7 7.95 13.99 -4.68
N VAL A 8 7.04 13.05 -4.41
CA VAL A 8 7.12 12.13 -3.27
C VAL A 8 6.98 10.72 -3.81
N MET A 9 7.86 9.83 -3.37
CA MET A 9 7.78 8.40 -3.66
C MET A 9 7.68 7.63 -2.34
N ILE A 10 6.73 6.72 -2.23
CA ILE A 10 6.57 5.80 -1.11
C ILE A 10 6.85 4.41 -1.66
N VAL A 11 7.83 3.72 -1.09
CA VAL A 11 8.15 2.33 -1.42
C VAL A 11 7.92 1.50 -0.16
N SER A 12 7.13 0.44 -0.28
CA SER A 12 6.88 -0.51 0.80
C SER A 12 7.41 -1.88 0.42
N PHE A 13 8.21 -2.46 1.30
CA PHE A 13 8.64 -3.85 1.22
C PHE A 13 7.81 -4.64 2.23
N ASP A 14 6.86 -5.44 1.73
CA ASP A 14 6.01 -6.26 2.59
C ASP A 14 6.84 -7.30 3.34
N ALA A 15 6.46 -7.58 4.58
CA ALA A 15 7.12 -8.53 5.49
C ALA A 15 8.58 -8.22 5.88
N VAL A 16 9.15 -7.08 5.49
CA VAL A 16 10.48 -6.65 5.97
C VAL A 16 10.33 -6.00 7.34
N GLY A 17 11.05 -6.52 8.32
CA GLY A 17 11.00 -6.05 9.71
C GLY A 17 12.31 -5.47 10.22
N ALA A 18 12.30 -4.95 11.44
CA ALA A 18 13.48 -4.34 12.07
C ALA A 18 14.70 -5.29 12.12
N LYS A 19 14.46 -6.59 12.29
CA LYS A 19 15.52 -7.63 12.29
C LYS A 19 16.26 -7.77 10.95
N ASP A 20 15.65 -7.31 9.85
CA ASP A 20 16.23 -7.42 8.52
C ASP A 20 17.14 -6.22 8.20
N LEU A 21 17.10 -5.15 9.01
CA LEU A 21 17.86 -3.92 8.76
C LEU A 21 19.37 -4.13 8.72
N GLU A 22 19.91 -4.97 9.60
CA GLU A 22 21.37 -5.27 9.63
C GLU A 22 21.80 -5.87 8.30
N TYR A 23 21.04 -6.82 7.77
CA TYR A 23 21.29 -7.42 6.47
C TYR A 23 21.13 -6.39 5.34
N LEU A 24 20.08 -5.59 5.34
CA LEU A 24 19.86 -4.57 4.32
C LEU A 24 21.01 -3.56 4.26
N GLN A 25 21.59 -3.20 5.39
CA GLN A 25 22.75 -2.30 5.47
C GLN A 25 24.01 -2.88 4.81
N THR A 26 24.10 -4.20 4.60
CA THR A 26 25.22 -4.81 3.87
C THR A 26 25.06 -4.71 2.35
N LEU A 27 23.86 -4.39 1.87
CA LEU A 27 23.57 -4.30 0.44
C LEU A 27 23.94 -2.92 -0.11
N PRO A 28 24.75 -2.81 -1.18
CA PRO A 28 25.35 -1.55 -1.61
C PRO A 28 24.35 -0.42 -1.89
N ASN A 29 23.20 -0.73 -2.47
CA ASN A 29 22.17 0.26 -2.77
C ASN A 29 21.44 0.77 -1.51
N PHE A 30 21.17 -0.14 -0.55
CA PHE A 30 20.59 0.24 0.74
C PHE A 30 21.59 1.04 1.58
N GLN A 31 22.86 0.64 1.60
CA GLN A 31 23.91 1.38 2.30
C GLN A 31 23.97 2.83 1.82
N ARG A 32 24.07 3.06 0.50
CA ARG A 32 24.07 4.41 -0.09
C ARG A 32 22.82 5.20 0.25
N PHE A 33 21.67 4.55 0.32
CA PHE A 33 20.43 5.18 0.71
C PHE A 33 20.44 5.59 2.18
N PHE A 34 20.86 4.69 3.09
CA PHE A 34 20.89 4.95 4.53
C PHE A 34 21.90 6.02 4.94
N GLU A 35 22.99 6.21 4.19
CA GLU A 35 23.96 7.29 4.43
C GLU A 35 23.33 8.70 4.37
N GLN A 36 22.24 8.85 3.63
CA GLN A 36 21.58 10.14 3.40
C GLN A 36 20.14 10.20 3.95
N ALA A 37 19.68 9.14 4.59
CA ALA A 37 18.31 9.01 5.06
C ALA A 37 18.18 9.21 6.56
N ALA A 38 17.05 9.74 7.01
CA ALA A 38 16.63 9.60 8.39
C ALA A 38 16.05 8.19 8.59
N LEU A 39 16.56 7.45 9.56
CA LEU A 39 16.18 6.08 9.87
C LEU A 39 15.42 6.00 11.19
N CYS A 40 14.27 5.31 11.17
CA CYS A 40 13.60 4.83 12.36
C CYS A 40 13.61 3.29 12.33
N SER A 41 14.43 2.68 13.18
CA SER A 41 14.66 1.23 13.18
C SER A 41 13.55 0.40 13.86
N HIS A 42 12.75 1.05 14.71
CA HIS A 42 11.69 0.39 15.48
C HIS A 42 10.37 1.12 15.32
N VAL A 43 9.47 0.53 14.56
CA VAL A 43 8.12 1.06 14.33
C VAL A 43 7.11 -0.05 14.62
N ASN A 44 6.12 0.26 15.43
CA ASN A 44 5.00 -0.66 15.68
C ASN A 44 3.98 -0.55 14.54
N SER A 45 3.60 -1.69 13.99
CA SER A 45 2.51 -1.75 13.02
C SER A 45 1.15 -1.56 13.69
N VAL A 46 0.12 -1.39 12.89
CA VAL A 46 -1.26 -1.39 13.36
C VAL A 46 -1.72 -2.79 13.78
N CYS A 47 -2.79 -2.88 14.56
CA CYS A 47 -3.44 -4.15 14.88
C CYS A 47 -4.79 -4.25 14.14
N PRO A 48 -5.03 -5.31 13.37
CA PRO A 48 -4.12 -6.40 13.04
C PRO A 48 -3.02 -5.97 12.05
N SER A 49 -1.82 -6.53 12.23
CA SER A 49 -0.64 -6.25 11.37
C SER A 49 -0.63 -7.12 10.11
N LEU A 50 -1.73 -7.10 9.38
CA LEU A 50 -1.87 -7.77 8.10
C LEU A 50 -1.57 -6.80 6.95
N THR A 51 -1.26 -7.31 5.77
CA THR A 51 -0.88 -6.50 4.60
C THR A 51 -1.89 -5.40 4.30
N TYR A 52 -3.16 -5.73 4.11
CA TYR A 52 -4.17 -4.75 3.71
C TYR A 52 -4.51 -3.71 4.79
N PRO A 53 -4.73 -4.10 6.06
CA PRO A 53 -4.89 -3.13 7.15
C PRO A 53 -3.71 -2.18 7.30
N ALA A 54 -2.47 -2.70 7.27
CA ALA A 54 -1.27 -1.89 7.45
C ALA A 54 -1.06 -0.90 6.29
N HIS A 55 -1.09 -1.38 5.04
CA HIS A 55 -0.92 -0.51 3.86
C HIS A 55 -2.04 0.53 3.72
N THR A 56 -3.27 0.18 4.10
CA THR A 56 -4.38 1.15 4.13
C THR A 56 -4.14 2.20 5.20
N SER A 57 -3.61 1.83 6.37
CA SER A 57 -3.26 2.80 7.41
C SER A 57 -2.18 3.78 6.96
N ILE A 58 -1.16 3.31 6.22
CA ILE A 58 -0.10 4.16 5.67
C ILE A 58 -0.70 5.25 4.75
N VAL A 59 -1.57 4.87 3.80
CA VAL A 59 -2.11 5.82 2.82
C VAL A 59 -3.28 6.65 3.31
N THR A 60 -3.89 6.31 4.45
CA THR A 60 -5.01 7.07 5.04
C THR A 60 -4.63 7.88 6.27
N GLY A 61 -3.51 7.55 6.92
CA GLY A 61 -3.13 8.09 8.23
C GLY A 61 -4.13 7.72 9.34
N ARG A 62 -4.90 6.64 9.18
CA ARG A 62 -5.94 6.22 10.11
C ARG A 62 -5.76 4.77 10.55
N MET A 63 -6.32 4.45 11.70
CA MET A 63 -6.34 3.08 12.24
C MET A 63 -7.38 2.21 11.51
N PRO A 64 -7.21 0.86 11.49
CA PRO A 64 -8.14 -0.07 10.84
C PRO A 64 -9.61 0.12 11.19
N LYS A 65 -9.92 0.41 12.45
CA LYS A 65 -11.29 0.71 12.90
C LYS A 65 -11.92 1.93 12.20
N ASN A 66 -11.11 2.87 11.74
CA ASN A 66 -11.58 4.11 11.11
C ASN A 66 -11.66 3.99 9.58
N HIS A 67 -10.67 3.36 8.94
CA HIS A 67 -10.68 3.19 7.49
C HIS A 67 -11.43 1.94 7.02
N GLY A 68 -11.79 1.02 7.93
CA GLY A 68 -12.69 -0.10 7.66
C GLY A 68 -12.02 -1.36 7.10
N ILE A 69 -10.73 -1.34 6.79
CA ILE A 69 -9.98 -2.52 6.33
C ILE A 69 -9.35 -3.19 7.55
N VAL A 70 -9.98 -4.24 8.04
CA VAL A 70 -9.58 -4.96 9.26
C VAL A 70 -9.03 -6.36 8.98
N ASN A 71 -9.05 -6.79 7.73
CA ASN A 71 -8.50 -8.06 7.27
C ASN A 71 -8.07 -7.94 5.80
N ASN A 72 -7.33 -8.92 5.28
CA ASN A 72 -7.03 -9.02 3.86
C ASN A 72 -8.24 -9.47 3.05
N THR A 73 -9.10 -10.30 3.64
CA THR A 73 -10.26 -10.92 3.00
C THR A 73 -11.56 -10.52 3.65
N LYS A 74 -12.66 -10.72 2.92
CA LYS A 74 -14.02 -10.62 3.47
C LYS A 74 -14.30 -11.74 4.46
N ILE A 75 -15.22 -11.49 5.40
CA ILE A 75 -15.78 -12.54 6.26
C ILE A 75 -16.84 -13.29 5.46
N GLN A 76 -16.51 -14.49 5.03
CA GLN A 76 -17.37 -15.38 4.24
C GLN A 76 -17.30 -16.81 4.82
N PRO A 77 -18.02 -17.13 5.92
CA PRO A 77 -17.84 -18.36 6.70
C PRO A 77 -17.96 -19.67 5.92
N ASN A 78 -18.80 -19.68 4.87
CA ASN A 78 -19.06 -20.87 4.07
C ASN A 78 -18.20 -20.95 2.80
N ARG A 79 -17.15 -20.11 2.69
CA ARG A 79 -16.30 -20.06 1.52
C ARG A 79 -14.86 -20.42 1.90
N LYS A 80 -14.32 -21.48 1.27
CA LYS A 80 -12.95 -21.95 1.50
C LYS A 80 -11.92 -20.88 1.16
N ASP A 81 -12.12 -20.16 0.06
CA ASP A 81 -11.24 -19.08 -0.42
C ASP A 81 -12.04 -17.77 -0.45
N PRO A 82 -12.08 -17.01 0.65
CA PRO A 82 -12.82 -15.74 0.72
C PRO A 82 -12.24 -14.69 -0.24
N ASP A 83 -13.12 -13.80 -0.72
CA ASP A 83 -12.72 -12.70 -1.59
C ASP A 83 -11.75 -11.75 -0.87
N TRP A 84 -10.71 -11.34 -1.55
CA TRP A 84 -9.79 -10.31 -1.07
C TRP A 84 -10.40 -8.91 -1.16
N LEU A 85 -10.04 -8.05 -0.22
CA LEU A 85 -10.51 -6.66 -0.14
C LEU A 85 -9.68 -5.72 -1.02
N TYR A 86 -9.28 -6.13 -2.22
CA TYR A 86 -8.36 -5.38 -3.09
C TYR A 86 -8.90 -4.06 -3.63
N HIS A 87 -10.23 -3.82 -3.55
CA HIS A 87 -10.85 -2.67 -4.20
C HIS A 87 -10.94 -1.45 -3.26
N ARG A 88 -10.52 -0.25 -3.77
CA ARG A 88 -10.55 1.05 -3.07
C ARG A 88 -11.89 1.39 -2.41
N ARG A 89 -13.02 0.94 -2.99
CA ARG A 89 -14.37 1.19 -2.45
C ARG A 89 -14.61 0.72 -1.02
N TRP A 90 -13.78 -0.20 -0.52
CA TRP A 90 -13.87 -0.70 0.85
C TRP A 90 -13.24 0.22 1.88
N ILE A 91 -12.39 1.17 1.46
CA ILE A 91 -11.77 2.15 2.34
C ILE A 91 -12.76 3.28 2.63
N ARG A 92 -13.08 3.48 3.89
CA ARG A 92 -14.05 4.48 4.40
C ARG A 92 -13.43 5.85 4.66
N SER A 93 -12.22 6.10 4.20
CA SER A 93 -11.47 7.34 4.41
C SER A 93 -10.87 7.82 3.10
N THR A 94 -10.52 9.11 3.04
CA THR A 94 -9.67 9.65 1.96
C THR A 94 -8.26 9.08 2.08
N THR A 95 -7.59 8.94 0.96
CA THR A 95 -6.20 8.49 0.87
C THR A 95 -5.28 9.62 0.45
N LEU A 96 -3.96 9.41 0.59
CA LEU A 96 -2.96 10.34 0.06
C LEU A 96 -3.16 10.63 -1.43
N TYR A 97 -3.59 9.62 -2.22
CA TYR A 97 -3.89 9.81 -3.65
C TYR A 97 -5.09 10.75 -3.85
N ASP A 98 -6.15 10.58 -3.07
CA ASP A 98 -7.33 11.44 -3.15
C ASP A 98 -6.96 12.90 -2.83
N GLU A 99 -6.15 13.12 -1.78
CA GLU A 99 -5.74 14.46 -1.37
C GLU A 99 -4.76 15.10 -2.37
N ALA A 100 -3.84 14.33 -2.94
CA ALA A 100 -2.95 14.78 -4.00
C ALA A 100 -3.74 15.23 -5.25
N LYS A 101 -4.71 14.42 -5.66
CA LYS A 101 -5.61 14.77 -6.80
C LYS A 101 -6.38 16.06 -6.55
N LYS A 102 -6.93 16.27 -5.36
CA LYS A 102 -7.63 17.53 -5.01
C LYS A 102 -6.73 18.75 -5.16
N LYS A 103 -5.41 18.57 -5.03
CA LYS A 103 -4.40 19.63 -5.20
C LYS A 103 -3.84 19.71 -6.62
N GLY A 104 -4.44 19.02 -7.59
CA GLY A 104 -4.00 19.01 -8.98
C GLY A 104 -2.67 18.28 -9.23
N MET A 105 -2.24 17.42 -8.28
CA MET A 105 -1.02 16.65 -8.45
C MET A 105 -1.30 15.38 -9.25
N THR A 106 -0.35 14.98 -10.09
CA THR A 106 -0.35 13.67 -10.76
C THR A 106 0.00 12.58 -9.77
N THR A 107 -0.76 11.49 -9.82
CA THR A 107 -0.63 10.36 -8.90
C THR A 107 -0.37 9.06 -9.66
N ALA A 108 0.51 8.23 -9.10
CA ALA A 108 0.79 6.90 -9.62
C ALA A 108 0.85 5.88 -8.48
N GLY A 109 0.45 4.64 -8.76
CA GLY A 109 0.51 3.54 -7.81
C GLY A 109 0.79 2.21 -8.51
N LEU A 110 1.77 1.47 -8.00
CA LEU A 110 2.14 0.16 -8.51
C LEU A 110 1.95 -0.87 -7.40
N LEU A 111 1.06 -1.83 -7.63
CA LEU A 111 0.79 -2.96 -6.75
C LEU A 111 0.52 -2.56 -5.28
N TRP A 112 -0.05 -1.37 -5.07
CA TRP A 112 -0.41 -0.96 -3.71
C TRP A 112 -1.69 -1.67 -3.28
N PRO A 113 -1.70 -2.32 -2.08
CA PRO A 113 -2.86 -3.01 -1.56
C PRO A 113 -4.11 -2.13 -1.47
N VAL A 114 -5.28 -2.70 -1.74
CA VAL A 114 -6.59 -2.03 -1.69
C VAL A 114 -6.68 -0.80 -2.62
N ALA A 115 -5.98 -0.82 -3.75
CA ALA A 115 -5.92 0.31 -4.68
C ALA A 115 -6.75 0.11 -5.96
N ALA A 116 -7.27 -1.08 -6.24
CA ALA A 116 -8.06 -1.32 -7.45
C ALA A 116 -9.29 -0.39 -7.52
N GLY A 117 -9.51 0.25 -8.67
CA GLY A 117 -10.55 1.24 -8.85
C GLY A 117 -10.28 2.60 -8.17
N SER A 118 -9.05 2.89 -7.80
CA SER A 118 -8.63 4.23 -7.37
C SER A 118 -8.65 5.22 -8.53
N ARG A 119 -8.83 6.50 -8.20
CA ARG A 119 -8.79 7.61 -9.18
C ARG A 119 -7.37 8.14 -9.40
N MET A 120 -6.37 7.24 -9.36
CA MET A 120 -4.99 7.62 -9.72
C MET A 120 -4.87 7.81 -11.23
N ASP A 121 -3.92 8.67 -11.66
CA ASP A 121 -3.68 8.92 -13.07
C ASP A 121 -3.03 7.72 -13.76
N TYR A 122 -2.13 7.05 -13.04
CA TYR A 122 -1.45 5.85 -13.50
C TYR A 122 -1.45 4.82 -12.37
N TYR A 123 -1.93 3.61 -12.61
CA TYR A 123 -1.83 2.57 -11.60
C TYR A 123 -1.90 1.16 -12.16
N VAL A 124 -1.19 0.27 -11.49
CA VAL A 124 -1.32 -1.18 -11.64
C VAL A 124 -1.83 -1.71 -10.30
N PRO A 125 -3.08 -2.17 -10.21
CA PRO A 125 -3.62 -2.64 -8.94
C PRO A 125 -3.01 -3.98 -8.54
N GLU A 126 -2.85 -4.18 -7.23
CA GLU A 126 -2.66 -5.52 -6.69
C GLU A 126 -4.01 -6.23 -6.63
N ILE A 127 -4.14 -7.35 -7.33
CA ILE A 127 -5.33 -8.18 -7.35
C ILE A 127 -4.94 -9.62 -7.07
N MET A 128 -5.39 -10.13 -5.92
CA MET A 128 -5.16 -11.51 -5.53
C MET A 128 -6.23 -12.41 -6.15
N VAL A 129 -5.84 -13.14 -7.18
CA VAL A 129 -6.66 -14.13 -7.89
C VAL A 129 -5.84 -15.37 -8.18
N THR A 130 -6.51 -16.47 -8.49
CA THR A 130 -5.81 -17.69 -8.95
C THR A 130 -4.98 -17.38 -10.19
N ARG A 131 -3.78 -17.94 -10.30
CA ARG A 131 -2.82 -17.68 -11.40
C ARG A 131 -3.44 -17.71 -12.80
N LYS A 132 -4.46 -18.56 -13.02
CA LYS A 132 -5.13 -18.72 -14.32
C LYS A 132 -5.76 -17.42 -14.84
N TRP A 133 -6.23 -16.54 -13.96
CA TRP A 133 -6.98 -15.33 -14.32
C TRP A 133 -6.22 -14.02 -14.01
N GLN A 134 -5.05 -14.11 -13.37
CA GLN A 134 -4.32 -12.95 -12.87
C GLN A 134 -3.98 -11.94 -13.98
N ASN A 135 -3.42 -12.41 -15.09
CA ASN A 135 -3.03 -11.53 -16.19
C ASN A 135 -4.25 -10.85 -16.85
N GLN A 136 -5.35 -11.60 -17.05
CA GLN A 136 -6.54 -11.04 -17.68
C GLN A 136 -7.24 -10.00 -16.79
N ILE A 137 -7.26 -10.22 -15.48
CA ILE A 137 -7.85 -9.27 -14.53
C ILE A 137 -6.96 -8.02 -14.40
N LEU A 138 -5.65 -8.17 -14.37
CA LEU A 138 -4.73 -7.03 -14.37
C LEU A 138 -4.90 -6.17 -15.62
N MET A 139 -4.95 -6.79 -16.80
CA MET A 139 -5.19 -6.08 -18.08
C MET A 139 -6.52 -5.31 -18.07
N ASN A 140 -7.59 -5.90 -17.54
CA ASN A 140 -8.89 -5.25 -17.47
C ASN A 140 -9.01 -4.18 -16.38
N ALA A 141 -8.14 -4.19 -15.37
CA ALA A 141 -8.18 -3.26 -14.25
C ALA A 141 -7.29 -2.01 -14.47
N THR A 142 -6.45 -2.02 -15.50
CA THR A 142 -5.55 -0.90 -15.86
C THR A 142 -6.10 -0.02 -17.00
N ASN A 143 -7.21 -0.40 -17.63
CA ASN A 143 -7.94 0.39 -18.62
C ASN A 143 -9.12 1.12 -17.92
#